data_deed9fb3c49f0020f0f11401e5c9b9c1
#
_entry.id   deed9fb3c49f0020f0f11401e5c9b9c1
#
_cell.length_a   1.000
_cell.length_b   1.000
_cell.length_c   1.000
_cell.angle_alpha   90.00
_cell.angle_beta   90.00
_cell.angle_gamma   90.00
#
_symmetry.space_group_name_H-M   'P 1'
#
loop_
_entity.id
_entity.type
_entity.pdbx_description
1 polymer ?
#
loop_
_entity_poly.entity_id
_entity_poly.type
_entity_poly.pdbx_seq_one_letter_code
_entity_poly.pdbx_strand_id
1 'polypeptide(L)'
;MRKILTALLLFLSPLSFAQEKVSLADVPLKTLDNQTVSLSQYQGKPLYIKMWASWCPICLAGLAEIDDLSADKNLDFNVITIASPGQKNEQNSQKFINWYKGLDYKNITVLLDEKGEIIKRANVLGYPFNLLLDKNLNLIKAQPGHLNSDQIKQFVKE
;
A
#
# COMPACT_ATOMS: atom_id res chain seq x y z
N MET A 1 -72.67 -7.24 3.59
CA MET A 1 -71.65 -6.75 2.65
C MET A 1 -70.34 -6.55 3.40
N ARG A 2 -69.44 -7.57 3.36
CA ARG A 2 -68.13 -7.56 4.09
C ARG A 2 -67.07 -7.02 3.12
N LYS A 3 -66.53 -5.84 3.40
CA LYS A 3 -65.40 -5.27 2.66
C LYS A 3 -64.11 -5.93 3.16
N ILE A 4 -63.47 -6.72 2.32
CA ILE A 4 -62.14 -7.31 2.54
C ILE A 4 -61.12 -6.23 2.17
N LEU A 5 -60.41 -5.71 3.19
CA LEU A 5 -59.30 -4.78 3.00
C LEU A 5 -58.00 -5.61 2.86
N THR A 6 -57.52 -5.74 1.63
CA THR A 6 -56.26 -6.43 1.34
C THR A 6 -55.12 -5.49 1.63
N ALA A 7 -54.42 -5.70 2.74
CA ALA A 7 -53.21 -4.93 3.06
C ALA A 7 -52.03 -5.48 2.24
N LEU A 8 -51.54 -4.65 1.30
CA LEU A 8 -50.35 -4.92 0.51
C LEU A 8 -49.11 -4.57 1.35
N LEU A 9 -48.47 -5.58 1.95
CA LEU A 9 -47.19 -5.43 2.64
C LEU A 9 -46.09 -5.28 1.60
N LEU A 10 -45.62 -4.06 1.40
CA LEU A 10 -44.38 -3.77 0.67
C LEU A 10 -43.19 -4.19 1.51
N PHE A 11 -42.54 -5.30 1.15
CA PHE A 11 -41.24 -5.71 1.69
C PHE A 11 -40.17 -4.75 1.14
N LEU A 12 -39.79 -3.75 1.91
CA LEU A 12 -38.55 -2.98 1.70
C LEU A 12 -37.36 -3.88 2.12
N SER A 13 -36.78 -4.57 1.18
CA SER A 13 -35.48 -5.24 1.39
C SER A 13 -34.42 -4.16 1.51
N PRO A 14 -33.61 -4.10 2.60
CA PRO A 14 -32.47 -3.20 2.65
C PRO A 14 -31.44 -3.62 1.60
N LEU A 15 -31.19 -2.77 0.61
CA LEU A 15 -30.02 -2.92 -0.26
C LEU A 15 -28.79 -2.70 0.61
N SER A 16 -28.15 -3.80 0.98
CA SER A 16 -26.83 -3.78 1.63
C SER A 16 -25.80 -3.36 0.56
N PHE A 17 -25.40 -2.09 0.54
CA PHE A 17 -24.26 -1.64 -0.25
C PHE A 17 -23.01 -2.22 0.38
N ALA A 18 -22.56 -3.36 -0.13
CA ALA A 18 -21.23 -3.86 0.17
C ALA A 18 -20.23 -2.84 -0.41
N GLN A 19 -19.51 -2.14 0.46
CA GLN A 19 -18.44 -1.22 0.06
C GLN A 19 -17.37 -2.06 -0.67
N GLU A 20 -17.18 -1.79 -1.95
CA GLU A 20 -16.20 -2.50 -2.78
C GLU A 20 -14.79 -2.24 -2.22
N LYS A 21 -14.13 -3.32 -1.76
CA LYS A 21 -12.78 -3.23 -1.22
C LYS A 21 -11.80 -3.02 -2.37
N VAL A 22 -10.93 -2.03 -2.23
CA VAL A 22 -9.86 -1.77 -3.21
C VAL A 22 -8.77 -2.82 -3.06
N SER A 23 -8.69 -3.77 -4.00
CA SER A 23 -7.60 -4.75 -4.04
C SER A 23 -6.38 -4.17 -4.77
N LEU A 24 -5.20 -4.43 -4.21
CA LEU A 24 -3.91 -4.10 -4.82
C LEU A 24 -3.12 -5.37 -5.22
N ALA A 25 -3.68 -6.55 -5.05
CA ALA A 25 -3.01 -7.84 -5.23
C ALA A 25 -2.42 -8.04 -6.64
N ASP A 26 -3.14 -7.60 -7.66
CA ASP A 26 -2.85 -7.82 -9.08
C ASP A 26 -2.04 -6.70 -9.74
N VAL A 27 -1.70 -5.64 -9.00
CA VAL A 27 -0.96 -4.51 -9.57
C VAL A 27 0.42 -4.96 -10.05
N PRO A 28 0.74 -4.78 -11.34
CA PRO A 28 2.06 -5.13 -11.87
C PRO A 28 3.09 -4.11 -11.40
N LEU A 29 4.10 -4.57 -10.69
CA LEU A 29 5.22 -3.80 -10.17
C LEU A 29 6.53 -4.33 -10.75
N LYS A 30 7.61 -3.58 -10.63
CA LYS A 30 8.96 -4.01 -11.00
C LYS A 30 9.84 -4.13 -9.76
N THR A 31 10.75 -5.11 -9.78
CA THR A 31 11.87 -5.14 -8.84
C THR A 31 13.00 -4.22 -9.32
N LEU A 32 14.00 -4.01 -8.46
CA LEU A 32 15.23 -3.29 -8.86
C LEU A 32 16.05 -4.00 -9.95
N ASP A 33 15.78 -5.28 -10.19
CA ASP A 33 16.38 -6.07 -11.29
C ASP A 33 15.43 -6.17 -12.51
N ASN A 34 14.45 -5.27 -12.58
CA ASN A 34 13.50 -5.15 -13.68
C ASN A 34 12.58 -6.37 -13.91
N GLN A 35 12.45 -7.24 -12.90
CA GLN A 35 11.51 -8.35 -12.94
C GLN A 35 10.08 -7.85 -12.67
N THR A 36 9.10 -8.36 -13.41
CA THR A 36 7.69 -8.08 -13.14
C THR A 36 7.19 -8.97 -12.01
N VAL A 37 6.62 -8.36 -10.98
CA VAL A 37 6.02 -9.03 -9.82
C VAL A 37 4.66 -8.40 -9.51
N SER A 38 3.92 -9.02 -8.62
CA SER A 38 2.70 -8.43 -8.05
C SER A 38 2.74 -8.56 -6.52
N LEU A 39 1.84 -7.86 -5.84
CA LEU A 39 1.76 -7.96 -4.37
C LEU A 39 1.23 -9.32 -3.90
N SER A 40 0.66 -10.16 -4.78
CA SER A 40 0.12 -11.48 -4.44
C SER A 40 1.11 -12.39 -3.69
N GLN A 41 2.42 -12.21 -3.87
CA GLN A 41 3.46 -12.93 -3.13
C GLN A 41 3.46 -12.65 -1.62
N TYR A 42 2.83 -11.56 -1.16
CA TYR A 42 2.73 -11.17 0.26
C TYR A 42 1.39 -11.58 0.90
N GLN A 43 0.54 -12.30 0.17
CA GLN A 43 -0.76 -12.75 0.69
C GLN A 43 -0.59 -13.63 1.93
N GLY A 44 -1.54 -13.57 2.85
CA GLY A 44 -1.57 -14.40 4.07
C GLY A 44 -1.21 -13.66 5.35
N LYS A 45 -0.52 -12.53 5.26
CA LYS A 45 -0.24 -11.61 6.39
C LYS A 45 -0.61 -10.17 6.00
N PRO A 46 -0.90 -9.30 6.97
CA PRO A 46 -1.01 -7.87 6.69
C PRO A 46 0.26 -7.35 6.00
N LEU A 47 0.10 -6.39 5.10
CA LEU A 47 1.21 -5.78 4.38
C LEU A 47 1.23 -4.28 4.61
N TYR A 48 2.29 -3.79 5.27
CA TYR A 48 2.60 -2.38 5.35
C TYR A 48 3.43 -1.95 4.16
N ILE A 49 3.03 -0.87 3.51
CA ILE A 49 3.72 -0.27 2.37
C ILE A 49 4.05 1.19 2.67
N LYS A 50 5.34 1.56 2.60
CA LYS A 50 5.77 2.96 2.60
C LYS A 50 5.94 3.43 1.15
N MET A 51 5.13 4.41 0.74
CA MET A 51 5.29 5.10 -0.53
C MET A 51 6.25 6.28 -0.34
N TRP A 52 7.24 6.43 -1.23
CA TRP A 52 8.27 7.44 -1.10
C TRP A 52 8.89 7.84 -2.45
N ALA A 53 9.74 8.88 -2.44
CA ALA A 53 10.45 9.35 -3.61
C ALA A 53 11.90 9.71 -3.27
N SER A 54 12.80 9.61 -4.25
CA SER A 54 14.23 9.91 -4.09
C SER A 54 14.51 11.40 -3.78
N TRP A 55 13.63 12.27 -4.22
CA TRP A 55 13.71 13.72 -3.99
C TRP A 55 13.09 14.18 -2.65
N CYS A 56 12.53 13.26 -1.84
CA CYS A 56 11.79 13.58 -0.62
C CYS A 56 12.69 13.45 0.63
N PRO A 57 13.22 14.55 1.22
CA PRO A 57 14.19 14.47 2.32
C PRO A 57 13.69 13.72 3.54
N ILE A 58 12.43 13.96 3.96
CA ILE A 58 11.83 13.27 5.12
C ILE A 58 11.60 11.77 4.84
N CYS A 59 11.39 11.40 3.57
CA CYS A 59 11.32 10.00 3.18
C CYS A 59 12.68 9.32 3.37
N LEU A 60 13.75 9.96 2.88
CA LEU A 60 15.11 9.43 2.97
C LEU A 60 15.59 9.30 4.41
N ALA A 61 15.30 10.28 5.25
CA ALA A 61 15.62 10.23 6.68
C ALA A 61 15.01 9.03 7.40
N GLY A 62 13.85 8.55 6.96
CA GLY A 62 13.15 7.41 7.55
C GLY A 62 13.52 6.04 6.96
N LEU A 63 14.40 5.95 5.94
CA LEU A 63 14.72 4.66 5.31
C LEU A 63 15.53 3.74 6.22
N ALA A 64 16.43 4.28 7.07
CA ALA A 64 17.18 3.48 8.03
C ALA A 64 16.24 2.73 8.99
N GLU A 65 15.20 3.40 9.50
CA GLU A 65 14.19 2.75 10.35
C GLU A 65 13.40 1.65 9.61
N ILE A 66 13.14 1.84 8.33
CA ILE A 66 12.49 0.81 7.51
C ILE A 66 13.43 -0.38 7.27
N ASP A 67 14.73 -0.12 7.10
CA ASP A 67 15.72 -1.20 6.97
C ASP A 67 15.77 -2.06 8.23
N ASP A 68 15.87 -1.43 9.41
CA ASP A 68 15.85 -2.10 10.71
C ASP A 68 14.53 -2.86 10.94
N LEU A 69 13.39 -2.24 10.63
CA LEU A 69 12.08 -2.87 10.76
C LEU A 69 11.94 -4.07 9.82
N SER A 70 12.45 -3.97 8.60
CA SER A 70 12.42 -5.06 7.60
C SER A 70 13.32 -6.24 7.99
N ALA A 71 14.33 -6.01 8.81
CA ALA A 71 15.20 -7.05 9.36
C ALA A 71 14.57 -7.86 10.53
N ASP A 72 13.53 -7.32 11.16
CA ASP A 72 12.87 -7.94 12.32
C ASP A 72 12.00 -9.14 11.87
N LYS A 73 12.51 -10.35 12.12
CA LYS A 73 11.83 -11.60 11.76
C LYS A 73 10.63 -11.96 12.65
N ASN A 74 10.42 -11.22 13.75
CA ASN A 74 9.33 -11.47 14.69
C ASN A 74 8.06 -10.69 14.35
N LEU A 75 8.06 -9.93 13.25
CA LEU A 75 6.87 -9.21 12.81
C LEU A 75 5.78 -10.18 12.34
N ASP A 76 4.57 -9.89 12.74
CA ASP A 76 3.35 -10.56 12.30
C ASP A 76 2.75 -9.97 11.00
N PHE A 77 3.45 -9.01 10.39
CA PHE A 77 3.12 -8.36 9.12
C PHE A 77 4.35 -8.22 8.22
N ASN A 78 4.11 -8.04 6.92
CA ASN A 78 5.15 -7.78 5.94
C ASN A 78 5.42 -6.28 5.82
N VAL A 79 6.66 -5.90 5.51
CA VAL A 79 7.10 -4.51 5.28
C VAL A 79 7.74 -4.41 3.91
N ILE A 80 7.24 -3.51 3.06
CA ILE A 80 7.88 -3.17 1.79
C ILE A 80 7.83 -1.67 1.55
N THR A 81 8.59 -1.21 0.58
CA THR A 81 8.49 0.17 0.10
C THR A 81 8.20 0.19 -1.39
N ILE A 82 7.50 1.22 -1.84
CA ILE A 82 7.22 1.45 -3.26
C ILE A 82 7.64 2.87 -3.62
N ALA A 83 8.47 2.99 -4.65
CA ALA A 83 8.71 4.22 -5.38
C ALA A 83 7.96 4.18 -6.72
N SER A 84 7.66 5.34 -7.29
CA SER A 84 6.87 5.41 -8.53
C SER A 84 7.64 6.20 -9.60
N PRO A 85 8.62 5.57 -10.28
CA PRO A 85 9.43 6.22 -11.30
C PRO A 85 8.57 6.82 -12.43
N GLY A 86 8.92 8.04 -12.84
CA GLY A 86 8.16 8.78 -13.85
C GLY A 86 6.86 9.41 -13.36
N GLN A 87 6.50 9.19 -12.08
CA GLN A 87 5.30 9.77 -11.46
C GLN A 87 5.72 10.81 -10.41
N LYS A 88 4.88 11.82 -10.16
CA LYS A 88 5.07 12.81 -9.07
C LYS A 88 6.52 13.34 -8.95
N ASN A 89 7.13 13.69 -10.08
CA ASN A 89 8.50 14.19 -10.21
C ASN A 89 9.60 13.19 -9.80
N GLU A 90 9.29 11.90 -9.64
CA GLU A 90 10.34 10.90 -9.49
C GLU A 90 11.05 10.68 -10.84
N GLN A 91 12.35 10.48 -10.80
CA GLN A 91 13.15 10.14 -11.97
C GLN A 91 12.69 8.83 -12.63
N ASN A 92 13.11 8.56 -13.87
CA ASN A 92 12.79 7.31 -14.54
C ASN A 92 13.42 6.10 -13.81
N SER A 93 12.90 4.91 -14.08
CA SER A 93 13.30 3.67 -13.40
C SER A 93 14.80 3.42 -13.43
N GLN A 94 15.47 3.60 -14.60
CA GLN A 94 16.90 3.31 -14.71
C GLN A 94 17.73 4.26 -13.82
N LYS A 95 17.41 5.54 -13.80
CA LYS A 95 18.10 6.53 -12.97
C LYS A 95 17.82 6.26 -11.48
N PHE A 96 16.56 5.95 -11.13
CA PHE A 96 16.19 5.61 -9.76
C PHE A 96 16.96 4.38 -9.27
N ILE A 97 16.99 3.29 -10.04
CA ILE A 97 17.70 2.06 -9.68
C ILE A 97 19.18 2.32 -9.47
N ASN A 98 19.83 3.05 -10.40
CA ASN A 98 21.26 3.36 -10.30
C ASN A 98 21.55 4.21 -9.05
N TRP A 99 20.71 5.17 -8.76
CA TRP A 99 20.83 6.01 -7.56
C TRP A 99 20.60 5.20 -6.29
N TYR A 100 19.54 4.37 -6.23
CA TYR A 100 19.22 3.58 -5.05
C TYR A 100 20.30 2.54 -4.72
N LYS A 101 20.92 1.92 -5.73
CA LYS A 101 22.05 0.99 -5.53
C LYS A 101 23.26 1.63 -4.87
N GLY A 102 23.37 2.95 -4.86
CA GLY A 102 24.37 3.71 -4.10
C GLY A 102 24.05 3.86 -2.61
N LEU A 103 22.84 3.52 -2.18
CA LEU A 103 22.45 3.50 -0.77
C LEU A 103 22.79 2.13 -0.15
N ASP A 104 23.21 2.13 1.11
CA ASP A 104 23.69 0.90 1.78
C ASP A 104 22.60 0.24 2.64
N TYR A 105 21.38 0.11 2.13
CA TYR A 105 20.30 -0.62 2.78
C TYR A 105 20.29 -2.09 2.34
N LYS A 106 20.16 -3.02 3.30
CA LYS A 106 20.27 -4.45 3.06
C LYS A 106 18.94 -5.21 3.13
N ASN A 107 17.97 -4.67 3.88
CA ASN A 107 16.75 -5.40 4.24
C ASN A 107 15.50 -4.81 3.57
N ILE A 108 15.58 -3.58 3.04
CA ILE A 108 14.44 -2.92 2.42
C ILE A 108 14.08 -3.60 1.10
N THR A 109 12.87 -4.09 0.99
CA THR A 109 12.29 -4.45 -0.30
C THR A 109 11.75 -3.18 -0.98
N VAL A 110 12.29 -2.85 -2.15
CA VAL A 110 11.82 -1.74 -2.99
C VAL A 110 11.16 -2.31 -4.23
N LEU A 111 9.90 -1.96 -4.45
CA LEU A 111 9.19 -2.22 -5.69
C LEU A 111 8.90 -0.90 -6.42
N LEU A 112 8.76 -0.97 -7.73
CA LEU A 112 8.57 0.19 -8.60
C LEU A 112 7.19 0.17 -9.23
N ASP A 113 6.40 1.20 -8.97
CA ASP A 113 5.08 1.46 -9.57
C ASP A 113 5.24 2.42 -10.75
N GLU A 114 5.81 1.94 -11.87
CA GLU A 114 6.09 2.76 -13.06
C GLU A 114 4.82 3.35 -13.69
N LYS A 115 3.70 2.65 -13.58
CA LYS A 115 2.41 3.07 -14.16
C LYS A 115 1.58 3.95 -13.24
N GLY A 116 1.99 4.11 -11.98
CA GLY A 116 1.23 4.86 -10.98
C GLY A 116 -0.08 4.17 -10.57
N GLU A 117 -0.19 2.86 -10.73
CA GLU A 117 -1.42 2.13 -10.40
C GLU A 117 -1.69 2.11 -8.90
N ILE A 118 -0.64 1.96 -8.07
CA ILE A 118 -0.79 2.08 -6.60
C ILE A 118 -1.18 3.50 -6.23
N ILE A 119 -0.52 4.52 -6.81
CA ILE A 119 -0.86 5.93 -6.58
C ILE A 119 -2.35 6.16 -6.85
N LYS A 120 -2.86 5.66 -7.98
CA LYS A 120 -4.23 5.86 -8.41
C LYS A 120 -5.23 5.10 -7.54
N ARG A 121 -5.03 3.79 -7.35
CA ARG A 121 -5.97 2.94 -6.60
C ARG A 121 -6.03 3.29 -5.11
N ALA A 122 -4.89 3.65 -4.50
CA ALA A 122 -4.80 4.04 -3.09
C ALA A 122 -4.95 5.55 -2.86
N ASN A 123 -5.20 6.35 -3.90
CA ASN A 123 -5.33 7.81 -3.83
C ASN A 123 -4.16 8.49 -3.11
N VAL A 124 -2.92 8.12 -3.48
CA VAL A 124 -1.71 8.68 -2.89
C VAL A 124 -1.48 10.11 -3.37
N LEU A 125 -1.69 11.09 -2.50
CA LEU A 125 -1.62 12.51 -2.85
C LEU A 125 -0.20 13.07 -2.88
N GLY A 126 0.70 12.52 -2.05
CA GLY A 126 2.09 12.99 -1.92
C GLY A 126 2.94 11.99 -1.13
N TYR A 127 4.17 12.36 -0.80
CA TYR A 127 5.11 11.53 -0.07
C TYR A 127 5.65 12.22 1.19
N PRO A 128 5.99 11.46 2.26
CA PRO A 128 5.76 10.02 2.42
C PRO A 128 4.29 9.69 2.61
N PHE A 129 3.91 8.45 2.25
CA PHE A 129 2.55 7.96 2.40
C PHE A 129 2.56 6.51 2.85
N ASN A 130 1.64 6.12 3.72
CA ASN A 130 1.59 4.80 4.33
C ASN A 130 0.31 4.09 3.92
N LEU A 131 0.44 2.85 3.50
CA LEU A 131 -0.68 1.98 3.17
C LEU A 131 -0.63 0.74 4.05
N LEU A 132 -1.79 0.28 4.50
CA LEU A 132 -1.95 -1.01 5.13
C LEU A 132 -2.94 -1.85 4.33
N LEU A 133 -2.51 -3.03 3.94
CA LEU A 133 -3.35 -4.02 3.28
C LEU A 133 -3.65 -5.17 4.25
N ASP A 134 -4.87 -5.72 4.15
CA ASP A 134 -5.22 -6.93 4.87
C ASP A 134 -4.50 -8.17 4.30
N LYS A 135 -4.69 -9.35 4.91
CA LYS A 135 -4.12 -10.62 4.45
C LYS A 135 -4.53 -11.04 3.04
N ASN A 136 -5.59 -10.46 2.50
CA ASN A 136 -6.07 -10.67 1.13
C ASN A 136 -5.63 -9.54 0.19
N LEU A 137 -4.78 -8.62 0.67
CA LEU A 137 -4.23 -7.49 -0.07
C LEU A 137 -5.27 -6.44 -0.48
N ASN A 138 -6.35 -6.34 0.27
CA ASN A 138 -7.26 -5.21 0.16
C ASN A 138 -6.74 -4.04 0.99
N LEU A 139 -6.83 -2.83 0.45
CA LEU A 139 -6.47 -1.61 1.15
C LEU A 139 -7.43 -1.38 2.33
N ILE A 140 -6.90 -1.30 3.55
CA ILE A 140 -7.69 -1.06 4.77
C ILE A 140 -7.37 0.27 5.43
N LYS A 141 -6.13 0.78 5.28
CA LYS A 141 -5.73 2.12 5.76
C LYS A 141 -4.82 2.81 4.77
N ALA A 142 -4.94 4.13 4.69
CA ALA A 142 -4.10 5.01 3.89
C ALA A 142 -3.87 6.32 4.67
N GLN A 143 -2.60 6.68 4.91
CA GLN A 143 -2.25 7.82 5.75
C GLN A 143 -1.05 8.58 5.20
N PRO A 144 -1.13 9.91 5.02
CA PRO A 144 0.03 10.73 4.68
C PRO A 144 0.96 10.92 5.88
N GLY A 145 2.21 11.25 5.60
CA GLY A 145 3.21 11.64 6.58
C GLY A 145 4.22 10.54 6.92
N HIS A 146 5.24 10.93 7.68
CA HIS A 146 6.27 10.01 8.17
C HIS A 146 5.73 9.28 9.41
N LEU A 147 5.97 7.98 9.47
CA LEU A 147 5.78 7.14 10.64
C LEU A 147 7.12 6.52 11.02
N ASN A 148 7.48 6.58 12.31
CA ASN A 148 8.61 5.83 12.85
C ASN A 148 8.22 4.37 13.12
N SER A 149 9.19 3.51 13.49
CA SER A 149 8.97 2.07 13.68
C SER A 149 7.86 1.74 14.66
N ASP A 150 7.75 2.44 15.79
CA ASP A 150 6.70 2.19 16.79
C ASP A 150 5.33 2.63 16.28
N GLN A 151 5.28 3.75 15.59
CA GLN A 151 4.05 4.25 14.94
C GLN A 151 3.60 3.31 13.82
N ILE A 152 4.52 2.70 13.04
CA ILE A 152 4.19 1.70 12.04
C ILE A 152 3.59 0.45 12.70
N LYS A 153 4.20 -0.05 13.78
CA LYS A 153 3.66 -1.19 14.54
C LYS A 153 2.27 -0.91 15.11
N GLN A 154 2.03 0.31 15.57
CA GLN A 154 0.70 0.74 16.03
C GLN A 154 -0.29 0.84 14.86
N PHE A 155 0.11 1.47 13.75
CA PHE A 155 -0.71 1.63 12.55
C PHE A 155 -1.22 0.30 11.98
N VAL A 156 -0.43 -0.77 12.10
CA VAL A 156 -0.81 -2.12 11.66
C VAL A 156 -1.79 -2.80 12.62
N LYS A 157 -1.73 -2.49 13.93
CA LYS A 157 -2.58 -3.13 14.96
C LYS A 157 -3.98 -2.53 15.08
N GLU A 158 -4.14 -1.26 14.76
CA GLU A 158 -5.43 -0.55 14.78
C GLU A 158 -6.31 -0.90 13.58
#